data_45fe29a16ae85573d970a36abaa4e3dc
#
_entry.id   45fe29a16ae85573d970a36abaa4e3dc
#
_cell.length_a   1.000
_cell.length_b   1.000
_cell.length_c   1.000
_cell.angle_alpha   90.00
_cell.angle_beta   90.00
_cell.angle_gamma   90.00
#
_symmetry.space_group_name_H-M   'P 1'
#
loop_
_entity.id
_entity.type
_entity.pdbx_description
1 polymer ?
#
loop_
_entity_poly.entity_id
_entity_poly.type
_entity_poly.pdbx_seq_one_letter_code
_entity_poly.pdbx_strand_id
1 'polypeptide(L)'
;SREELIISEIKKNPGIRFREVMEKISLSNGVLSYYVRKLENNGVIRTQRTTRVSRFFINDMTEEESKVVSRLRQTTPKAILVTLLENDRLEFQEIVANVGKASATVSFYLTKLVNDEIVSYKKVDLKKNYFVVEKKRIANLITEYHPDVVENASDNLADIMSSL
;
A
#
# COMPACT_ATOMS: atom_id res chain seq x y z
N SER A 1 4.53 -5.48 -27.80
CA SER A 1 4.34 -6.91 -27.49
C SER A 1 3.50 -7.08 -26.23
N ARG A 2 2.99 -8.28 -26.00
CA ARG A 2 2.21 -8.61 -24.81
C ARG A 2 3.04 -8.49 -23.54
N GLU A 3 4.29 -8.91 -23.57
CA GLU A 3 5.19 -8.77 -22.42
C GLU A 3 5.38 -7.30 -22.03
N GLU A 4 5.62 -6.44 -22.99
CA GLU A 4 5.78 -5.01 -22.77
C GLU A 4 4.53 -4.36 -22.17
N LEU A 5 3.35 -4.76 -22.64
CA LEU A 5 2.08 -4.28 -22.09
C LEU A 5 1.90 -4.70 -20.63
N ILE A 6 2.21 -5.96 -20.31
CA ILE A 6 2.11 -6.46 -18.95
C ILE A 6 3.09 -5.72 -18.03
N ILE A 7 4.33 -5.60 -18.44
CA ILE A 7 5.37 -4.89 -17.68
C ILE A 7 4.96 -3.43 -17.45
N SER A 8 4.47 -2.77 -18.50
CA SER A 8 4.03 -1.37 -18.43
C SER A 8 2.89 -1.19 -17.41
N GLU A 9 1.89 -2.09 -17.42
CA GLU A 9 0.78 -2.02 -16.46
C GLU A 9 1.25 -2.24 -15.03
N ILE A 10 2.13 -3.19 -14.79
CA ILE A 10 2.67 -3.45 -13.46
C ILE A 10 3.51 -2.27 -12.97
N LYS A 11 4.29 -1.68 -13.85
CA LYS A 11 5.14 -0.53 -13.53
C LYS A 11 4.32 0.70 -13.14
N LYS A 12 3.24 0.97 -13.86
CA LYS A 12 2.32 2.08 -13.56
C LYS A 12 1.51 1.85 -12.30
N ASN A 13 1.13 0.59 -12.07
CA ASN A 13 0.22 0.20 -11.00
C ASN A 13 0.82 -0.91 -10.14
N PRO A 14 1.90 -0.65 -9.41
CA PRO A 14 2.51 -1.70 -8.58
C PRO A 14 1.52 -2.22 -7.54
N GLY A 15 1.54 -3.52 -7.34
CA GLY A 15 0.56 -4.19 -6.49
C GLY A 15 -0.73 -4.54 -7.22
N ILE A 16 -0.81 -4.29 -8.51
CA ILE A 16 -1.97 -4.66 -9.34
C ILE A 16 -2.25 -6.15 -9.23
N ARG A 17 -3.53 -6.51 -9.15
CA ARG A 17 -3.95 -7.91 -9.04
C ARG A 17 -4.04 -8.57 -10.41
N PHE A 18 -3.92 -9.89 -10.42
CA PHE A 18 -4.03 -10.68 -11.65
C PHE A 18 -5.29 -10.35 -12.46
N ARG A 19 -6.45 -10.30 -11.79
CA ARG A 19 -7.72 -9.97 -12.45
C ARG A 19 -7.69 -8.57 -13.08
N GLU A 20 -7.11 -7.60 -12.39
CA GLU A 20 -7.02 -6.23 -12.91
C GLU A 20 -6.16 -6.15 -14.15
N VAL A 21 -5.06 -6.91 -14.19
CA VAL A 21 -4.22 -6.98 -15.40
C VAL A 21 -5.01 -7.58 -16.58
N MET A 22 -5.72 -8.70 -16.34
CA MET A 22 -6.56 -9.31 -17.37
C MET A 22 -7.56 -8.32 -17.97
N GLU A 23 -8.24 -7.57 -17.10
CA GLU A 23 -9.25 -6.59 -17.52
C GLU A 23 -8.63 -5.45 -18.33
N LYS A 24 -7.50 -4.92 -17.88
CA LYS A 24 -6.86 -3.77 -18.50
C LYS A 24 -6.28 -4.04 -19.86
N ILE A 25 -5.69 -5.24 -20.07
CA ILE A 25 -5.03 -5.57 -21.32
C ILE A 25 -5.75 -6.65 -22.12
N SER A 26 -6.97 -7.00 -21.70
CA SER A 26 -7.86 -7.92 -22.43
C SER A 26 -7.22 -9.26 -22.77
N LEU A 27 -6.52 -9.87 -21.82
CA LEU A 27 -5.95 -11.20 -21.97
C LEU A 27 -6.79 -12.24 -21.23
N SER A 28 -6.79 -13.47 -21.76
CA SER A 28 -7.40 -14.60 -21.05
C SER A 28 -6.55 -15.02 -19.87
N ASN A 29 -7.16 -15.76 -18.93
CA ASN A 29 -6.47 -16.30 -17.77
C ASN A 29 -5.23 -17.13 -18.18
N GLY A 30 -5.38 -18.03 -19.13
CA GLY A 30 -4.30 -18.91 -19.57
C GLY A 30 -3.13 -18.17 -20.21
N VAL A 31 -3.45 -17.16 -21.03
CA VAL A 31 -2.42 -16.36 -21.69
C VAL A 31 -1.65 -15.51 -20.67
N LEU A 32 -2.37 -14.84 -19.76
CA LEU A 32 -1.71 -14.04 -18.73
C LEU A 32 -0.88 -14.92 -17.79
N SER A 33 -1.41 -16.08 -17.38
CA SER A 33 -0.67 -17.03 -16.53
C SER A 33 0.65 -17.47 -17.17
N TYR A 34 0.63 -17.71 -18.46
CA TYR A 34 1.84 -18.06 -19.21
C TYR A 34 2.89 -16.96 -19.14
N TYR A 35 2.51 -15.72 -19.43
CA TYR A 35 3.44 -14.59 -19.42
C TYR A 35 3.92 -14.24 -18.02
N VAL A 36 3.05 -14.30 -17.04
CA VAL A 36 3.43 -14.05 -15.63
C VAL A 36 4.51 -15.04 -15.20
N ARG A 37 4.31 -16.33 -15.48
CA ARG A 37 5.30 -17.36 -15.13
C ARG A 37 6.63 -17.10 -15.83
N LYS A 38 6.59 -16.75 -17.09
CA LYS A 38 7.79 -16.42 -17.86
C LYS A 38 8.54 -15.22 -17.30
N LEU A 39 7.81 -14.14 -16.98
CA LEU A 39 8.40 -12.93 -16.41
C LEU A 39 8.95 -13.15 -15.01
N GLU A 40 8.28 -13.95 -14.19
CA GLU A 40 8.78 -14.36 -12.88
C GLU A 40 10.08 -15.16 -13.00
N ASN A 41 10.10 -16.15 -13.88
CA ASN A 41 11.27 -17.01 -14.10
C ASN A 41 12.48 -16.21 -14.60
N ASN A 42 12.23 -15.16 -15.36
CA ASN A 42 13.27 -14.28 -15.89
C ASN A 42 13.68 -13.18 -14.91
N GLY A 43 13.07 -13.13 -13.74
CA GLY A 43 13.39 -12.14 -12.72
C GLY A 43 12.92 -10.73 -13.04
N VAL A 44 11.99 -10.56 -13.97
CA VAL A 44 11.47 -9.23 -14.37
C VAL A 44 10.41 -8.74 -13.39
N ILE A 45 9.55 -9.63 -12.93
CA ILE A 45 8.50 -9.31 -11.97
C ILE A 45 8.60 -10.20 -10.74
N ARG A 46 8.02 -9.72 -9.65
CA ARG A 46 7.85 -10.46 -8.41
C ARG A 46 6.35 -10.53 -8.09
N THR A 47 5.91 -11.68 -7.62
CA THR A 47 4.51 -11.88 -7.24
C THR A 47 4.42 -12.03 -5.72
N GLN A 48 3.55 -11.23 -5.11
CA GLN A 48 3.16 -11.36 -3.72
C GLN A 48 1.86 -12.16 -3.68
N ARG A 49 1.92 -13.38 -3.17
CA ARG A 49 0.76 -14.28 -3.13
C ARG A 49 0.20 -14.35 -1.72
N THR A 50 -1.12 -14.21 -1.62
CA THR A 50 -1.89 -14.48 -0.43
C THR A 50 -2.93 -15.54 -0.76
N THR A 51 -3.73 -15.97 0.24
CA THR A 51 -4.80 -16.96 0.02
C THR A 51 -5.90 -16.45 -0.91
N ARG A 52 -6.00 -15.14 -1.13
CA ARG A 52 -7.11 -14.53 -1.90
C ARG A 52 -6.66 -13.85 -3.17
N VAL A 53 -5.48 -13.25 -3.19
CA VAL A 53 -5.03 -12.42 -4.30
C VAL A 53 -3.56 -12.64 -4.60
N SER A 54 -3.20 -12.42 -5.87
CA SER A 54 -1.82 -12.29 -6.31
C SER A 54 -1.60 -10.86 -6.77
N ARG A 55 -0.57 -10.21 -6.25
CA ARG A 55 -0.19 -8.83 -6.60
C ARG A 55 1.19 -8.82 -7.24
N PHE A 56 1.34 -8.01 -8.27
CA PHE A 56 2.56 -7.96 -9.07
C PHE A 56 3.34 -6.69 -8.85
N PHE A 57 4.66 -6.83 -8.87
CA PHE A 57 5.62 -5.73 -8.73
C PHE A 57 6.75 -5.93 -9.72
N ILE A 58 7.30 -4.84 -10.24
CA ILE A 58 8.56 -4.91 -10.97
C ILE A 58 9.67 -5.23 -9.96
N ASN A 59 10.62 -6.05 -10.34
CA ASN A 59 11.58 -6.62 -9.40
C ASN A 59 12.63 -5.62 -8.86
N ASP A 60 12.62 -4.37 -9.34
CA ASP A 60 13.45 -3.29 -8.79
C ASP A 60 12.86 -2.66 -7.53
N MET A 61 11.56 -2.88 -7.26
CA MET A 61 10.93 -2.45 -6.02
C MET A 61 11.32 -3.41 -4.88
N THR A 62 11.74 -2.88 -3.74
CA THR A 62 12.11 -3.71 -2.58
C THR A 62 10.90 -4.42 -2.00
N GLU A 63 11.14 -5.48 -1.26
CA GLU A 63 10.08 -6.20 -0.55
C GLU A 63 9.35 -5.30 0.45
N GLU A 64 10.09 -4.45 1.15
CA GLU A 64 9.54 -3.50 2.12
C GLU A 64 8.63 -2.48 1.44
N GLU A 65 9.07 -1.91 0.32
CA GLU A 65 8.24 -1.00 -0.49
C GLU A 65 6.98 -1.70 -0.99
N SER A 66 7.11 -2.94 -1.43
CA SER A 66 5.99 -3.75 -1.92
C SER A 66 4.93 -3.98 -0.83
N LYS A 67 5.34 -4.18 0.42
CA LYS A 67 4.41 -4.30 1.55
C LYS A 67 3.61 -3.02 1.73
N VAL A 68 4.28 -1.87 1.74
CA VAL A 68 3.62 -0.57 1.87
C VAL A 68 2.65 -0.34 0.72
N VAL A 69 3.11 -0.55 -0.51
CA VAL A 69 2.28 -0.35 -1.71
C VAL A 69 1.04 -1.23 -1.68
N SER A 70 1.16 -2.50 -1.27
CA SER A 70 0.02 -3.40 -1.11
C SER A 70 -0.99 -2.87 -0.10
N ARG A 71 -0.53 -2.36 1.04
CA ARG A 71 -1.42 -1.78 2.05
C ARG A 71 -2.12 -0.53 1.55
N LEU A 72 -1.40 0.32 0.82
CA LEU A 72 -1.98 1.54 0.25
C LEU A 72 -3.03 1.27 -0.83
N ARG A 73 -3.06 0.09 -1.42
CA ARG A 73 -4.11 -0.32 -2.35
C ARG A 73 -5.40 -0.78 -1.66
N GLN A 74 -5.36 -0.97 -0.36
CA GLN A 74 -6.51 -1.37 0.45
C GLN A 74 -7.09 -0.13 1.13
N THR A 75 -8.41 0.01 1.10
CA THR A 75 -9.10 1.22 1.58
C THR A 75 -8.81 1.54 3.04
N THR A 76 -8.98 0.57 3.94
CA THR A 76 -8.81 0.82 5.38
C THR A 76 -7.35 1.04 5.78
N PRO A 77 -6.38 0.22 5.36
CA PRO A 77 -4.97 0.52 5.65
C PRO A 77 -4.53 1.88 5.13
N LYS A 78 -4.95 2.27 3.92
CA LYS A 78 -4.64 3.58 3.36
C LYS A 78 -5.19 4.69 4.25
N ALA A 79 -6.44 4.58 4.67
CA ALA A 79 -7.07 5.56 5.55
C ALA A 79 -6.35 5.67 6.90
N ILE A 80 -5.93 4.56 7.48
CA ILE A 80 -5.15 4.55 8.73
C ILE A 80 -3.82 5.28 8.53
N LEU A 81 -3.10 4.97 7.46
CA LEU A 81 -1.80 5.59 7.20
C LEU A 81 -1.92 7.08 6.94
N VAL A 82 -2.90 7.53 6.17
CA VAL A 82 -3.14 8.95 5.94
C VAL A 82 -3.48 9.66 7.25
N THR A 83 -4.33 9.06 8.08
CA THR A 83 -4.69 9.61 9.38
C THR A 83 -3.46 9.78 10.28
N LEU A 84 -2.58 8.79 10.33
CA LEU A 84 -1.36 8.83 11.13
C LEU A 84 -0.29 9.77 10.55
N LEU A 85 -0.31 10.03 9.24
CA LEU A 85 0.56 11.05 8.65
C LEU A 85 0.09 12.45 8.98
N GLU A 86 -1.20 12.66 9.09
CA GLU A 86 -1.80 13.96 9.45
C GLU A 86 -1.64 14.30 10.94
N ASN A 87 -1.37 13.29 11.77
CA ASN A 87 -1.27 13.42 13.22
C ASN A 87 -0.05 12.65 13.71
N ASP A 88 0.81 13.29 14.49
CA ASP A 88 2.06 12.67 14.92
C ASP A 88 1.87 11.36 15.69
N ARG A 89 0.88 11.32 16.59
CA ARG A 89 0.55 10.14 17.38
C ARG A 89 -0.93 10.12 17.68
N LEU A 90 -1.55 8.96 17.61
CA LEU A 90 -2.97 8.79 17.95
C LEU A 90 -3.16 7.52 18.77
N GLU A 91 -4.10 7.60 19.71
CA GLU A 91 -4.64 6.44 20.40
C GLU A 91 -5.59 5.69 19.46
N PHE A 92 -5.85 4.44 19.79
CA PHE A 92 -6.71 3.58 18.96
C PHE A 92 -8.09 4.19 18.67
N GLN A 93 -8.76 4.72 19.71
CA GLN A 93 -10.09 5.30 19.53
C GLN A 93 -10.08 6.55 18.66
N GLU A 94 -9.01 7.31 18.67
CA GLU A 94 -8.85 8.47 17.80
C GLU A 94 -8.70 8.02 16.33
N ILE A 95 -7.95 6.94 16.10
CA ILE A 95 -7.81 6.35 14.76
C ILE A 95 -9.18 5.88 14.25
N VAL A 96 -9.92 5.15 15.10
CA VAL A 96 -11.27 4.66 14.75
C VAL A 96 -12.18 5.81 14.35
N ALA A 97 -12.19 6.88 15.15
CA ALA A 97 -13.02 8.05 14.89
C ALA A 97 -12.67 8.73 13.55
N ASN A 98 -11.37 8.85 13.25
CA ASN A 98 -10.91 9.50 12.01
C ASN A 98 -11.12 8.63 10.77
N VAL A 99 -10.94 7.32 10.90
CA VAL A 99 -11.07 6.40 9.76
C VAL A 99 -12.53 6.16 9.38
N GLY A 100 -13.44 6.21 10.36
CA GLY A 100 -14.86 6.02 10.11
C GLY A 100 -15.26 4.58 9.80
N LYS A 101 -14.49 3.61 10.25
CA LYS A 101 -14.79 2.18 10.11
C LYS A 101 -15.01 1.55 11.49
N ALA A 102 -15.61 0.36 11.51
CA ALA A 102 -15.81 -0.38 12.76
C ALA A 102 -14.50 -0.63 13.50
N SER A 103 -14.53 -0.59 14.82
CA SER A 103 -13.35 -0.82 15.67
C SER A 103 -12.65 -2.14 15.35
N ALA A 104 -13.41 -3.21 15.10
CA ALA A 104 -12.84 -4.51 14.74
C ALA A 104 -12.08 -4.47 13.42
N THR A 105 -12.58 -3.74 12.43
CA THR A 105 -11.93 -3.57 11.12
C THR A 105 -10.64 -2.79 11.28
N VAL A 106 -10.67 -1.69 12.01
CA VAL A 106 -9.48 -0.87 12.28
C VAL A 106 -8.43 -1.68 13.04
N SER A 107 -8.83 -2.40 14.07
CA SER A 107 -7.93 -3.25 14.86
C SER A 107 -7.24 -4.32 14.00
N PHE A 108 -8.00 -4.97 13.13
CA PHE A 108 -7.48 -5.99 12.22
C PHE A 108 -6.36 -5.43 11.32
N TYR A 109 -6.61 -4.31 10.66
CA TYR A 109 -5.63 -3.72 9.74
C TYR A 109 -4.49 -3.00 10.46
N LEU A 110 -4.78 -2.37 11.59
CA LEU A 110 -3.73 -1.74 12.40
C LEU A 110 -2.72 -2.78 12.89
N THR A 111 -3.20 -3.95 13.33
CA THR A 111 -2.35 -5.07 13.73
C THR A 111 -1.46 -5.51 12.57
N LYS A 112 -2.00 -5.60 11.36
CA LYS A 112 -1.22 -5.95 10.17
C LYS A 112 -0.15 -4.91 9.87
N LEU A 113 -0.47 -3.63 9.98
CA LEU A 113 0.48 -2.54 9.76
C LEU A 113 1.61 -2.55 10.80
N VAL A 114 1.29 -2.88 12.05
CA VAL A 114 2.30 -3.04 13.10
C VAL A 114 3.18 -4.25 12.83
N ASN A 115 2.60 -5.37 12.44
CA ASN A 115 3.35 -6.58 12.09
C ASN A 115 4.26 -6.37 10.86
N ASP A 116 3.84 -5.52 9.94
CA ASP A 116 4.65 -5.13 8.77
C ASP A 116 5.74 -4.09 9.12
N GLU A 117 5.77 -3.62 10.36
CA GLU A 117 6.71 -2.59 10.83
C GLU A 117 6.53 -1.22 10.13
N ILE A 118 5.38 -1.00 9.51
CA ILE A 118 5.01 0.28 8.90
C ILE A 118 4.52 1.26 9.97
N VAL A 119 3.80 0.74 10.94
CA VAL A 119 3.28 1.45 12.11
C VAL A 119 3.90 0.85 13.36
N SER A 120 4.17 1.68 14.34
CA SER A 120 4.60 1.26 15.67
C SER A 120 3.80 2.01 16.73
N TYR A 121 4.07 1.75 18.00
CA TYR A 121 3.41 2.46 19.09
C TYR A 121 4.35 2.64 20.27
N LYS A 122 4.03 3.64 21.10
CA LYS A 122 4.62 3.85 22.41
C LYS A 122 3.51 3.88 23.44
N LYS A 123 3.76 3.31 24.60
CA LYS A 123 2.81 3.39 25.72
C LYS A 123 3.01 4.70 26.48
N VAL A 124 1.94 5.47 26.60
CA VAL A 124 1.88 6.70 27.39
C VAL A 124 0.68 6.54 28.31
N ASP A 125 0.91 6.59 29.62
CA ASP A 125 -0.14 6.39 30.64
C ASP A 125 -0.95 5.10 30.40
N LEU A 126 -0.25 4.00 30.11
CA LEU A 126 -0.80 2.67 29.85
C LEU A 126 -1.58 2.53 28.55
N LYS A 127 -1.65 3.59 27.74
CA LYS A 127 -2.32 3.57 26.44
C LYS A 127 -1.30 3.54 25.31
N LYS A 128 -1.61 2.78 24.25
CA LYS A 128 -0.79 2.74 23.05
C LYS A 128 -1.05 3.99 22.21
N ASN A 129 0.02 4.67 21.85
CA ASN A 129 0.00 5.81 20.94
C ASN A 129 0.71 5.40 19.65
N TYR A 130 -0.05 5.28 18.58
CA TYR A 130 0.43 4.76 17.29
C TYR A 130 1.03 5.86 16.42
N PHE A 131 2.04 5.51 15.64
CA PHE A 131 2.69 6.42 14.70
C PHE A 131 3.27 5.68 13.51
N VAL A 132 3.45 6.38 12.41
CA VAL A 132 4.13 5.83 11.20
C VAL A 132 5.63 5.88 11.43
N VAL A 133 6.30 4.75 11.20
CA VAL A 133 7.74 4.61 11.48
C VAL A 133 8.58 5.48 10.54
N GLU A 134 8.30 5.44 9.23
CA GLU A 134 9.04 6.20 8.22
C GLU A 134 8.09 7.11 7.43
N LYS A 135 7.73 8.24 8.03
CA LYS A 135 6.74 9.18 7.47
C LYS A 135 7.07 9.65 6.06
N LYS A 136 8.30 10.07 5.82
CA LYS A 136 8.72 10.59 4.52
C LYS A 136 8.62 9.54 3.43
N ARG A 137 8.99 8.31 3.74
CA ARG A 137 8.94 7.19 2.81
C ARG A 137 7.49 6.87 2.42
N ILE A 138 6.59 6.78 3.40
CA ILE A 138 5.18 6.52 3.15
C ILE A 138 4.55 7.67 2.36
N ALA A 139 4.83 8.91 2.75
CA ALA A 139 4.34 10.10 2.04
C ALA A 139 4.82 10.12 0.58
N ASN A 140 6.06 9.72 0.32
CA ASN A 140 6.63 9.62 -1.02
C ASN A 140 5.88 8.61 -1.89
N LEU A 141 5.61 7.43 -1.34
CA LEU A 141 4.86 6.39 -2.06
C LEU A 141 3.43 6.83 -2.35
N ILE A 142 2.79 7.52 -1.41
CA ILE A 142 1.44 8.09 -1.63
C ILE A 142 1.48 9.12 -2.74
N THR A 143 2.45 10.02 -2.75
CA THR A 143 2.60 11.04 -3.79
C THR A 143 2.76 10.42 -5.17
N GLU A 144 3.56 9.37 -5.26
CA GLU A 144 3.84 8.69 -6.53
C GLU A 144 2.64 7.89 -7.06
N TYR A 145 1.97 7.13 -6.19
CA TYR A 145 0.95 6.16 -6.62
C TYR A 145 -0.49 6.55 -6.27
N HIS A 146 -0.70 7.54 -5.43
CA HIS A 146 -2.02 8.02 -4.99
C HIS A 146 -2.06 9.55 -4.93
N PRO A 147 -1.81 10.23 -6.07
CA PRO A 147 -1.75 11.69 -6.06
C PRO A 147 -3.06 12.38 -5.66
N ASP A 148 -4.20 11.70 -5.83
CA ASP A 148 -5.50 12.17 -5.38
C ASP A 148 -5.55 12.41 -3.86
N VAL A 149 -4.85 11.61 -3.08
CA VAL A 149 -4.75 11.80 -1.62
C VAL A 149 -4.07 13.12 -1.29
N VAL A 150 -3.04 13.48 -2.05
CA VAL A 150 -2.29 14.74 -1.86
C VAL A 150 -3.18 15.95 -2.10
N GLU A 151 -4.02 15.90 -3.12
CA GLU A 151 -4.95 16.99 -3.47
C GLU A 151 -5.95 17.29 -2.36
N ASN A 152 -6.31 16.27 -1.57
CA ASN A 152 -7.24 16.39 -0.47
C ASN A 152 -6.55 16.39 0.90
N ALA A 153 -5.24 16.62 0.91
CA ALA A 153 -4.44 16.53 2.14
C ALA A 153 -4.68 17.73 3.06
N SER A 154 -4.57 17.48 4.37
CA SER A 154 -4.51 18.53 5.38
C SER A 154 -3.20 19.32 5.23
N ASP A 155 -3.14 20.51 5.85
CA ASP A 155 -1.92 21.34 5.85
C ASP A 155 -0.71 20.57 6.40
N ASN A 156 -0.90 19.78 7.45
CA ASN A 156 0.17 18.99 8.06
C ASN A 156 0.72 17.94 7.09
N LEU A 157 -0.16 17.24 6.39
CA LEU A 157 0.24 16.25 5.38
C LEU A 157 0.91 16.93 4.20
N ALA A 158 0.37 18.08 3.75
CA ALA A 158 0.96 18.87 2.67
C ALA A 158 2.38 19.33 3.03
N ASP A 159 2.62 19.74 4.26
CA ASP A 159 3.94 20.13 4.76
C ASP A 159 4.95 18.96 4.72
N ILE A 160 4.52 17.77 5.14
CA ILE A 160 5.35 16.57 5.07
C ILE A 160 5.71 16.27 3.61
N MET A 161 4.74 16.34 2.71
CA MET A 161 4.94 16.07 1.28
C MET A 161 5.85 17.10 0.61
N SER A 162 5.74 18.37 0.96
CA SER A 162 6.56 19.42 0.38
C SER A 162 8.01 19.39 0.85
N SER A 163 8.32 18.66 1.94
CA SER A 163 9.69 18.49 2.44
C SER A 163 10.45 17.32 1.80
N LEU A 164 9.80 16.60 0.90
CA LEU A 164 10.40 15.45 0.21
C LEU A 164 11.42 15.82 -0.84
#